data_434d32fab21dc2e69a0461a80faea3c0
#
_entry.id   434d32fab21dc2e69a0461a80faea3c0
#
_cell.length_a   1.000
_cell.length_b   1.000
_cell.length_c   1.000
_cell.angle_alpha   90.00
_cell.angle_beta   90.00
_cell.angle_gamma   90.00
#
_symmetry.space_group_name_H-M   'P 1'
#
loop_
_entity.id
_entity.type
_entity.pdbx_description
1 polymer ?
#
loop_
_entity_poly.entity_id
_entity_poly.type
_entity_poly.pdbx_seq_one_letter_code
_entity_poly.pdbx_strand_id
1 'polypeptide(L)'
;MKVLIIGSGGREHAITTCVAKSKRVSKIYAAPGNAGIAELAECVDIPVMDFDKQVAFAKEKGIDFVIVGPDDPLVAGCVDAFEKEGIKVFGPRKNAAIIEGSKAFSKDLMKKYNIPTAAYETFDDAQKALDYLETAKFPIVLKADGLALGK
;
A
#
# COMPACT_ATOMS: atom_id res chain seq x y z
N MET A 1 4.71 20.39 -12.51
CA MET A 1 3.75 19.35 -12.10
C MET A 1 3.38 19.55 -10.65
N LYS A 2 2.11 19.40 -10.32
CA LYS A 2 1.61 19.28 -8.95
C LYS A 2 1.47 17.79 -8.61
N VAL A 3 2.06 17.36 -7.50
CA VAL A 3 2.06 15.96 -7.06
C VAL A 3 1.33 15.83 -5.74
N LEU A 4 0.49 14.80 -5.59
CA LEU A 4 -0.14 14.43 -4.32
C LEU A 4 0.45 13.10 -3.85
N ILE A 5 0.93 13.06 -2.61
CA ILE A 5 1.46 11.85 -1.96
C ILE A 5 0.45 11.42 -0.90
N ILE A 6 -0.06 10.20 -1.02
CA ILE A 6 -0.97 9.59 -0.04
C ILE A 6 -0.14 8.85 1.00
N GLY A 7 -0.35 9.20 2.27
CA GLY A 7 0.28 8.56 3.42
C GLY A 7 0.98 9.52 4.36
N SER A 8 1.52 8.99 5.45
CA SER A 8 2.09 9.77 6.57
C SER A 8 3.33 9.13 7.21
N GLY A 9 3.84 8.04 6.67
CA GLY A 9 4.96 7.30 7.24
C GLY A 9 6.34 7.76 6.76
N GLY A 10 7.38 7.09 7.24
CA GLY A 10 8.77 7.35 6.82
C GLY A 10 9.02 7.05 5.34
N ARG A 11 8.30 6.08 4.76
CA ARG A 11 8.33 5.78 3.32
C ARG A 11 7.85 6.99 2.51
N GLU A 12 6.72 7.57 2.87
CA GLU A 12 6.14 8.74 2.20
C GLU A 12 7.01 9.96 2.40
N HIS A 13 7.67 10.13 3.56
CA HIS A 13 8.64 11.19 3.77
C HIS A 13 9.85 11.04 2.83
N ALA A 14 10.40 9.84 2.70
CA ALA A 14 11.50 9.57 1.76
C ALA A 14 11.10 9.82 0.30
N ILE A 15 9.90 9.40 -0.10
CA ILE A 15 9.33 9.68 -1.43
C ILE A 15 9.21 11.20 -1.64
N THR A 16 8.65 11.93 -0.67
CA THR A 16 8.51 13.39 -0.73
C THR A 16 9.86 14.07 -0.92
N THR A 17 10.88 13.64 -0.16
CA THR A 17 12.25 14.15 -0.27
C THR A 17 12.84 13.91 -1.66
N CYS A 18 12.59 12.76 -2.26
CA CYS A 18 13.07 12.47 -3.62
C CYS A 18 12.31 13.29 -4.67
N VAL A 19 10.99 13.40 -4.55
CA VAL A 19 10.12 14.17 -5.47
C VAL A 19 10.47 15.66 -5.44
N ALA A 20 10.77 16.21 -4.27
CA ALA A 20 11.15 17.63 -4.08
C ALA A 20 12.44 18.02 -4.84
N LYS A 21 13.33 17.06 -5.12
CA LYS A 21 14.55 17.31 -5.91
C LYS A 21 14.28 17.47 -7.41
N SER A 22 13.09 17.11 -7.87
CA SER A 22 12.76 17.14 -9.29
C SER A 22 12.42 18.55 -9.78
N LYS A 23 13.17 19.05 -10.77
CA LYS A 23 12.88 20.34 -11.43
C LYS A 23 11.51 20.36 -12.17
N ARG A 24 10.89 19.21 -12.39
CA ARG A 24 9.57 19.08 -13.04
C ARG A 24 8.42 19.30 -12.05
N VAL A 25 8.67 19.21 -10.75
CA VAL A 25 7.66 19.37 -9.70
C VAL A 25 7.64 20.82 -9.22
N SER A 26 6.48 21.44 -9.29
CA SER A 26 6.29 22.83 -8.86
C SER A 26 5.58 22.93 -7.51
N LYS A 27 4.83 21.89 -7.10
CA LYS A 27 4.14 21.83 -5.81
C LYS A 27 3.93 20.38 -5.40
N ILE A 28 4.09 20.11 -4.12
CA ILE A 28 3.80 18.81 -3.50
C ILE A 28 2.73 19.01 -2.43
N TYR A 29 1.75 18.13 -2.43
CA TYR A 29 0.76 17.95 -1.39
C TYR A 29 0.94 16.57 -0.77
N ALA A 30 0.59 16.41 0.51
CA ALA A 30 0.58 15.12 1.19
C ALA A 30 -0.71 14.95 2.00
N ALA A 31 -1.32 13.76 1.92
CA ALA A 31 -2.58 13.44 2.58
C ALA A 31 -2.45 12.14 3.42
N PRO A 32 -2.47 12.21 4.76
CA PRO A 32 -2.47 13.42 5.58
C PRO A 32 -1.08 14.06 5.74
N GLY A 33 0.02 13.36 5.43
CA GLY A 33 1.39 13.79 5.69
C GLY A 33 1.77 13.69 7.18
N ASN A 34 2.91 14.25 7.51
CA ASN A 34 3.43 14.36 8.89
C ASN A 34 4.32 15.61 9.02
N ALA A 35 4.82 15.90 10.23
CA ALA A 35 5.64 17.08 10.49
C ALA A 35 6.90 17.19 9.60
N GLY A 36 7.61 16.07 9.35
CA GLY A 36 8.78 16.07 8.47
C GLY A 36 8.41 16.28 7.00
N ILE A 37 7.28 15.73 6.56
CA ILE A 37 6.75 15.96 5.20
C ILE A 37 6.33 17.43 5.04
N ALA A 38 5.81 18.06 6.08
CA ALA A 38 5.35 19.45 6.06
C ALA A 38 6.49 20.46 5.78
N GLU A 39 7.74 20.08 5.98
CA GLU A 39 8.90 20.90 5.61
C GLU A 39 9.08 21.01 4.08
N LEU A 40 8.55 20.06 3.32
CA LEU A 40 8.76 19.92 1.87
C LEU A 40 7.45 19.99 1.07
N ALA A 41 6.31 19.77 1.70
CA ALA A 41 5.00 19.65 1.08
C ALA A 41 3.91 20.33 1.90
N GLU A 42 2.82 20.69 1.26
CA GLU A 42 1.61 21.13 1.95
C GLU A 42 0.81 19.90 2.40
N CYS A 43 0.75 19.69 3.72
CA CYS A 43 -0.04 18.61 4.31
C CYS A 43 -1.51 19.01 4.35
N VAL A 44 -2.41 18.08 3.95
CA VAL A 44 -3.85 18.27 3.95
C VAL A 44 -4.51 17.20 4.81
N ASP A 45 -5.44 17.59 5.67
CA ASP A 45 -6.10 16.68 6.62
C ASP A 45 -7.17 15.83 5.90
N ILE A 46 -6.68 14.89 5.09
CA ILE A 46 -7.52 13.90 4.42
C ILE A 46 -6.99 12.52 4.79
N PRO A 47 -7.81 11.67 5.44
CA PRO A 47 -7.41 10.31 5.81
C PRO A 47 -7.00 9.47 4.61
N VAL A 48 -6.04 8.54 4.81
CA VAL A 48 -5.52 7.66 3.75
C VAL A 48 -6.58 6.75 3.12
N MET A 49 -7.68 6.49 3.81
CA MET A 49 -8.78 5.63 3.33
C MET A 49 -9.98 6.43 2.77
N ASP A 50 -9.94 7.76 2.77
CA ASP A 50 -11.02 8.60 2.25
C ASP A 50 -10.77 8.96 0.78
N PHE A 51 -10.97 7.98 -0.09
CA PHE A 51 -10.65 8.10 -1.53
C PHE A 51 -11.50 9.17 -2.22
N ASP A 52 -12.75 9.34 -1.80
CA ASP A 52 -13.64 10.34 -2.40
C ASP A 52 -13.12 11.76 -2.17
N LYS A 53 -12.69 12.07 -0.92
CA LYS A 53 -12.08 13.37 -0.63
C LYS A 53 -10.72 13.55 -1.29
N GLN A 54 -9.91 12.51 -1.38
CA GLN A 54 -8.62 12.57 -2.08
C GLN A 54 -8.79 12.87 -3.55
N VAL A 55 -9.73 12.21 -4.22
CA VAL A 55 -10.07 12.44 -5.63
C VAL A 55 -10.64 13.85 -5.84
N ALA A 56 -11.57 14.27 -4.99
CA ALA A 56 -12.14 15.63 -5.05
C ALA A 56 -11.05 16.71 -4.90
N PHE A 57 -10.17 16.55 -3.92
CA PHE A 57 -9.01 17.43 -3.70
C PHE A 57 -8.07 17.45 -4.92
N ALA A 58 -7.77 16.29 -5.49
CA ALA A 58 -6.91 16.20 -6.67
C ALA A 58 -7.49 16.94 -7.86
N LYS A 59 -8.80 16.87 -8.07
CA LYS A 59 -9.51 17.64 -9.12
C LYS A 59 -9.48 19.13 -8.82
N GLU A 60 -9.83 19.53 -7.60
CA GLU A 60 -9.86 20.95 -7.18
C GLU A 60 -8.49 21.63 -7.35
N LYS A 61 -7.43 20.98 -6.93
CA LYS A 61 -6.06 21.53 -6.99
C LYS A 61 -5.40 21.33 -8.35
N GLY A 62 -6.01 20.57 -9.27
CA GLY A 62 -5.41 20.23 -10.56
C GLY A 62 -4.13 19.43 -10.38
N ILE A 63 -4.20 18.33 -9.63
CA ILE A 63 -3.06 17.42 -9.41
C ILE A 63 -2.74 16.69 -10.72
N ASP A 64 -1.48 16.74 -11.13
CA ASP A 64 -1.00 16.08 -12.34
C ASP A 64 -0.67 14.60 -12.12
N PHE A 65 -0.26 14.25 -10.88
CA PHE A 65 0.22 12.91 -10.57
C PHE A 65 0.04 12.59 -9.08
N VAL A 66 -0.43 11.38 -8.79
CA VAL A 66 -0.62 10.87 -7.43
C VAL A 66 0.35 9.73 -7.15
N ILE A 67 0.87 9.64 -5.94
CA ILE A 67 1.69 8.52 -5.46
C ILE A 67 1.03 7.97 -4.20
N VAL A 68 0.69 6.68 -4.21
CA VAL A 68 0.11 5.99 -3.05
C VAL A 68 1.22 5.18 -2.38
N GLY A 69 1.58 5.55 -1.15
CA GLY A 69 2.67 4.92 -0.39
C GLY A 69 2.28 3.73 0.47
N PRO A 70 1.18 3.81 1.27
CA PRO A 70 0.82 2.75 2.22
C PRO A 70 0.10 1.57 1.55
N ASP A 71 0.21 0.41 2.18
CA ASP A 71 -0.34 -0.85 1.66
C ASP A 71 -1.87 -0.89 1.79
N ASP A 72 -2.43 -0.43 2.93
CA ASP A 72 -3.87 -0.45 3.19
C ASP A 72 -4.72 0.22 2.10
N PRO A 73 -4.45 1.48 1.69
CA PRO A 73 -5.21 2.11 0.62
C PRO A 73 -5.00 1.44 -0.75
N LEU A 74 -3.82 0.86 -1.02
CA LEU A 74 -3.57 0.11 -2.26
C LEU A 74 -4.47 -1.13 -2.33
N VAL A 75 -4.49 -1.93 -1.27
CA VAL A 75 -5.32 -3.15 -1.18
C VAL A 75 -6.81 -2.80 -1.20
N ALA A 76 -7.20 -1.65 -0.65
CA ALA A 76 -8.57 -1.18 -0.67
C ALA A 76 -9.02 -0.61 -2.04
N GLY A 77 -8.08 -0.26 -2.95
CA GLY A 77 -8.39 0.19 -4.31
C GLY A 77 -8.27 1.70 -4.54
N CYS A 78 -7.42 2.38 -3.78
CA CYS A 78 -7.15 3.80 -3.95
C CYS A 78 -6.72 4.15 -5.39
N VAL A 79 -5.84 3.34 -5.99
CA VAL A 79 -5.39 3.53 -7.38
C VAL A 79 -6.56 3.45 -8.35
N ASP A 80 -7.42 2.44 -8.19
CA ASP A 80 -8.60 2.26 -9.04
C ASP A 80 -9.55 3.46 -8.95
N ALA A 81 -9.69 4.08 -7.76
CA ALA A 81 -10.52 5.28 -7.56
C ALA A 81 -9.97 6.48 -8.35
N PHE A 82 -8.67 6.73 -8.32
CA PHE A 82 -8.05 7.81 -9.10
C PHE A 82 -8.11 7.56 -10.61
N GLU A 83 -7.80 6.35 -11.04
CA GLU A 83 -7.83 5.98 -12.48
C GLU A 83 -9.23 6.10 -13.08
N LYS A 84 -10.28 5.72 -12.34
CA LYS A 84 -11.68 5.88 -12.76
C LYS A 84 -12.01 7.33 -13.11
N GLU A 85 -11.37 8.27 -12.45
CA GLU A 85 -11.56 9.71 -12.68
C GLU A 85 -10.51 10.31 -13.63
N GLY A 86 -9.73 9.48 -14.31
CA GLY A 86 -8.72 9.88 -15.29
C GLY A 86 -7.49 10.55 -14.69
N ILE A 87 -7.27 10.44 -13.38
CA ILE A 87 -6.13 11.03 -12.68
C ILE A 87 -4.97 10.04 -12.74
N LYS A 88 -3.80 10.51 -13.16
CA LYS A 88 -2.59 9.68 -13.21
C LYS A 88 -2.11 9.35 -11.81
N VAL A 89 -1.91 8.07 -11.53
CA VAL A 89 -1.53 7.58 -10.21
C VAL A 89 -0.47 6.50 -10.31
N PHE A 90 0.47 6.48 -9.37
CA PHE A 90 1.45 5.43 -9.19
C PHE A 90 1.09 4.55 -8.00
N GLY A 91 0.99 3.27 -8.26
CA GLY A 91 0.70 2.20 -7.31
C GLY A 91 0.05 1.02 -8.02
N PRO A 92 0.03 -0.17 -7.42
CA PRO A 92 -0.71 -1.30 -7.96
C PRO A 92 -2.22 -1.08 -7.80
N ARG A 93 -3.00 -1.52 -8.78
CA ARG A 93 -4.45 -1.64 -8.66
C ARG A 93 -4.81 -2.70 -7.61
N LYS A 94 -6.03 -2.65 -7.10
CA LYS A 94 -6.53 -3.58 -6.07
C LYS A 94 -6.28 -5.04 -6.41
N ASN A 95 -6.51 -5.45 -7.66
CA ASN A 95 -6.31 -6.82 -8.12
C ASN A 95 -4.84 -7.29 -8.09
N ALA A 96 -3.88 -6.37 -8.16
CA ALA A 96 -2.45 -6.66 -8.05
C ALA A 96 -1.95 -6.47 -6.61
N ALA A 97 -2.51 -5.50 -5.88
CA ALA A 97 -2.16 -5.22 -4.48
C ALA A 97 -2.46 -6.39 -3.53
N ILE A 98 -3.32 -7.33 -3.94
CA ILE A 98 -3.60 -8.56 -3.18
C ILE A 98 -2.36 -9.40 -2.89
N ILE A 99 -1.29 -9.25 -3.70
CA ILE A 99 0.00 -9.93 -3.44
C ILE A 99 0.56 -9.52 -2.07
N GLU A 100 0.37 -8.25 -1.67
CA GLU A 100 0.73 -7.77 -0.32
C GLU A 100 -0.42 -8.02 0.67
N GLY A 101 -1.67 -7.90 0.20
CA GLY A 101 -2.87 -7.99 1.03
C GLY A 101 -3.18 -9.38 1.57
N SER A 102 -2.72 -10.45 0.92
CA SER A 102 -2.94 -11.85 1.35
C SER A 102 -1.67 -12.67 1.21
N LYS A 103 -1.19 -13.16 2.35
CA LYS A 103 -0.02 -14.05 2.41
C LYS A 103 -0.33 -15.41 1.78
N ALA A 104 -1.52 -15.93 2.00
CA ALA A 104 -2.00 -17.17 1.41
C ALA A 104 -2.00 -17.06 -0.12
N PHE A 105 -2.63 -16.02 -0.66
CA PHE A 105 -2.64 -15.76 -2.12
C PHE A 105 -1.22 -15.68 -2.68
N SER A 106 -0.32 -14.93 -2.04
CA SER A 106 1.06 -14.77 -2.50
C SER A 106 1.81 -16.10 -2.51
N LYS A 107 1.64 -16.91 -1.47
CA LYS A 107 2.25 -18.24 -1.38
C LYS A 107 1.72 -19.19 -2.47
N ASP A 108 0.42 -19.20 -2.72
CA ASP A 108 -0.20 -19.99 -3.77
C ASP A 108 0.27 -19.54 -5.17
N LEU A 109 0.40 -18.23 -5.38
CA LEU A 109 0.96 -17.67 -6.61
C LEU A 109 2.42 -18.13 -6.83
N MET A 110 3.24 -18.05 -5.78
CA MET A 110 4.63 -18.50 -5.84
C MET A 110 4.73 -19.99 -6.14
N LYS A 111 3.89 -20.82 -5.52
CA LYS A 111 3.80 -22.26 -5.78
C LYS A 111 3.40 -22.54 -7.22
N LYS A 112 2.35 -21.84 -7.71
CA LYS A 112 1.83 -21.99 -9.08
C LYS A 112 2.88 -21.71 -10.16
N TYR A 113 3.72 -20.71 -9.93
CA TYR A 113 4.72 -20.25 -10.90
C TYR A 113 6.15 -20.69 -10.57
N ASN A 114 6.32 -21.62 -9.63
CA ASN A 114 7.64 -22.13 -9.20
C ASN A 114 8.59 -21.03 -8.74
N ILE A 115 8.07 -19.98 -8.09
CA ILE A 115 8.89 -18.92 -7.50
C ILE A 115 9.46 -19.43 -6.17
N PRO A 116 10.79 -19.37 -5.96
CA PRO A 116 11.40 -19.85 -4.73
C PRO A 116 10.82 -19.16 -3.48
N THR A 117 10.35 -19.96 -2.53
CA THR A 117 9.83 -19.49 -1.25
C THR A 117 9.95 -20.59 -0.20
N ALA A 118 9.93 -20.25 1.10
CA ALA A 118 9.87 -21.23 2.17
C ALA A 118 8.59 -22.07 2.08
N ALA A 119 8.68 -23.32 2.52
CA ALA A 119 7.52 -24.20 2.67
C ALA A 119 6.45 -23.52 3.52
N TYR A 120 5.20 -23.76 3.20
CA TYR A 120 4.05 -23.18 3.89
C TYR A 120 2.86 -24.12 3.83
N GLU A 121 1.94 -23.94 4.76
CA GLU A 121 0.61 -24.50 4.73
C GLU A 121 -0.39 -23.45 5.19
N THR A 122 -1.62 -23.51 4.69
CA THR A 122 -2.69 -22.55 5.03
C THR A 122 -3.87 -23.30 5.64
N PHE A 123 -4.40 -22.79 6.73
CA PHE A 123 -5.52 -23.42 7.46
C PHE A 123 -6.61 -22.37 7.69
N ASP A 124 -7.85 -22.79 7.51
CA ASP A 124 -9.07 -22.09 7.85
C ASP A 124 -9.77 -22.66 9.09
N ASP A 125 -9.21 -23.71 9.65
CA ASP A 125 -9.69 -24.46 10.81
C ASP A 125 -8.56 -24.68 11.81
N ALA A 126 -8.83 -24.34 13.08
CA ALA A 126 -7.83 -24.42 14.14
C ALA A 126 -7.38 -25.87 14.43
N GLN A 127 -8.30 -26.85 14.36
CA GLN A 127 -7.95 -28.24 14.64
C GLN A 127 -7.00 -28.79 13.57
N LYS A 128 -7.27 -28.50 12.29
CA LYS A 128 -6.37 -28.90 11.20
C LYS A 128 -4.97 -28.30 11.36
N ALA A 129 -4.89 -27.05 11.83
CA ALA A 129 -3.60 -26.41 12.13
C ALA A 129 -2.87 -27.11 13.28
N LEU A 130 -3.58 -27.50 14.35
CA LEU A 130 -3.01 -28.26 15.47
C LEU A 130 -2.53 -29.65 15.03
N ASP A 131 -3.33 -30.36 14.25
CA ASP A 131 -2.95 -31.70 13.73
C ASP A 131 -1.68 -31.62 12.86
N TYR A 132 -1.56 -30.56 12.05
CA TYR A 132 -0.33 -30.30 11.28
C TYR A 132 0.89 -30.06 12.16
N LEU A 133 0.73 -29.34 13.27
CA LEU A 133 1.84 -29.04 14.20
C LEU A 133 2.43 -30.29 14.86
N GLU A 134 1.66 -31.37 15.01
CA GLU A 134 2.15 -32.64 15.57
C GLU A 134 3.25 -33.30 14.71
N THR A 135 3.23 -33.02 13.39
CA THR A 135 4.19 -33.58 12.42
C THR A 135 5.15 -32.55 11.84
N ALA A 136 4.96 -31.29 12.15
CA ALA A 136 5.76 -30.20 11.61
C ALA A 136 7.20 -30.19 12.16
N LYS A 137 8.14 -29.78 11.30
CA LYS A 137 9.55 -29.57 11.74
C LYS A 137 9.71 -28.15 12.27
N PHE A 138 10.20 -28.02 13.48
CA PHE A 138 10.47 -26.75 14.14
C PHE A 138 11.90 -26.24 13.85
N PRO A 139 12.11 -24.88 13.87
CA PRO A 139 11.13 -23.85 14.18
C PRO A 139 10.20 -23.53 13.01
N ILE A 140 8.96 -23.12 13.30
CA ILE A 140 7.97 -22.61 12.32
C ILE A 140 7.49 -21.21 12.68
N VAL A 141 6.92 -20.51 11.71
CA VAL A 141 6.34 -19.18 11.90
C VAL A 141 4.84 -19.23 11.60
N LEU A 142 4.02 -18.87 12.58
CA LEU A 142 2.58 -18.71 12.41
C LEU A 142 2.28 -17.26 12.02
N LYS A 143 1.41 -17.08 11.03
CA LYS A 143 0.98 -15.75 10.56
C LYS A 143 -0.51 -15.74 10.30
N ALA A 144 -1.21 -14.71 10.78
CA ALA A 144 -2.54 -14.40 10.29
C ALA A 144 -2.47 -13.94 8.83
N ASP A 145 -3.46 -14.32 8.01
CA ASP A 145 -3.60 -13.76 6.67
C ASP A 145 -4.13 -12.32 6.73
N GLY A 146 -3.82 -11.53 5.72
CA GLY A 146 -4.17 -10.12 5.65
C GLY A 146 -3.08 -9.16 6.12
N LEU A 147 -3.41 -7.84 6.07
CA LEU A 147 -2.54 -6.77 6.56
C LEU A 147 -2.64 -6.68 8.08
N ALA A 148 -1.50 -6.77 8.75
CA ALA A 148 -1.42 -6.79 10.22
C ALA A 148 -0.35 -5.81 10.76
N LEU A 149 0.05 -4.81 9.97
CA LEU A 149 1.04 -3.78 10.35
C LEU A 149 2.33 -4.36 10.95
N GLY A 150 2.73 -5.57 10.53
CA GLY A 150 3.93 -6.24 11.04
C GLY A 150 3.79 -6.84 12.45
N LYS A 151 2.56 -6.98 12.95
CA LYS A 151 2.26 -7.57 14.27
C LYS A 151 1.83 -9.02 14.16
#